data_f27f973be3038581995a6d7f567dd153
#
_entry.id   f27f973be3038581995a6d7f567dd153
#
_cell.length_a   1.000
_cell.length_b   1.000
_cell.length_c   1.000
_cell.angle_alpha   90.00
_cell.angle_beta   90.00
_cell.angle_gamma   90.00
#
_symmetry.space_group_name_H-M   'P 1'
#
loop_
_entity.id
_entity.type
_entity.pdbx_description
1 polymer ?
#
loop_
_entity_poly.entity_id
_entity_poly.type
_entity_poly.pdbx_seq_one_letter_code
_entity_poly.pdbx_strand_id
1 'polypeptide(L)'
;DGKSVILNDSIKINNIHNIKIYPNSIGNKDKVSVMKVAYKSAKEFSNDISQVSVSYLDKDQKILIANTEGIYVEDRRIRTRLGISSIASKGNENQTGFEGPGGCKGFEIFEEIDPEYYAKESARVAHTMLHAKNCPAGNMMVAIDNGFGGVIFHEACGHSLEATSVAKGNSVFADKLGQQIASTKITAIDDGTIPNYWGSMNIDDEGNPTQKNILIENGILKSYMIDKLNGRRMGMNPTGSSRRQNYKFAPTSRMTNTYIAAGEDRPEDIIKSIPDGLYAKKMGGGSVNPVTGEFNFAVSEGYLIKNGEIQEPVRGASLIGKGSDILMNIDMVGNNVKQAQGMCGSSSGSIPTNVGQPMIRVKEITVGGR
;
A
#
# COMPACT_ATOMS: atom_id res chain seq x y z
N ASP A 1 44.62 -11.12 -6.84
CA ASP A 1 44.61 -11.59 -5.44
C ASP A 1 43.28 -12.25 -5.13
N GLY A 2 43.15 -13.53 -5.44
CA GLY A 2 41.95 -14.31 -5.13
C GLY A 2 41.88 -14.62 -3.64
N LYS A 3 41.23 -13.75 -2.87
CA LYS A 3 40.86 -14.13 -1.50
C LYS A 3 39.71 -15.14 -1.59
N SER A 4 39.93 -16.34 -1.00
CA SER A 4 38.89 -17.35 -0.87
C SER A 4 37.76 -16.75 0.03
N VAL A 5 36.53 -16.81 -0.45
CA VAL A 5 35.34 -16.48 0.36
C VAL A 5 34.80 -17.81 0.90
N ILE A 6 34.75 -17.92 2.21
CA ILE A 6 34.08 -19.06 2.86
C ILE A 6 32.61 -18.65 2.94
N LEU A 7 31.75 -19.37 2.22
CA LEU A 7 30.30 -19.26 2.38
C LEU A 7 29.94 -19.94 3.71
N ASN A 8 29.22 -19.25 4.56
CA ASN A 8 28.66 -19.86 5.75
C ASN A 8 27.67 -20.95 5.34
N ASP A 9 27.55 -22.00 6.15
CA ASP A 9 26.48 -22.96 5.96
C ASP A 9 25.15 -22.22 5.92
N SER A 10 24.23 -22.69 5.06
CA SER A 10 22.97 -22.00 4.76
C SER A 10 22.30 -21.49 6.03
N ILE A 11 22.18 -20.18 6.13
CA ILE A 11 21.45 -19.56 7.23
C ILE A 11 20.02 -20.10 7.18
N LYS A 12 19.61 -20.81 8.23
CA LYS A 12 18.25 -21.34 8.32
C LYS A 12 17.27 -20.19 8.47
N ILE A 13 16.51 -19.91 7.41
CA ILE A 13 15.47 -18.88 7.42
C ILE A 13 14.29 -19.39 8.23
N ASN A 14 13.80 -18.56 9.15
CA ASN A 14 12.51 -18.77 9.77
C ASN A 14 11.42 -18.36 8.78
N ASN A 15 10.71 -19.33 8.20
CA ASN A 15 9.61 -19.03 7.28
C ASN A 15 8.40 -18.53 8.06
N ILE A 16 8.05 -17.25 7.86
CA ILE A 16 6.89 -16.61 8.49
C ILE A 16 5.58 -16.86 7.73
N HIS A 17 5.64 -17.47 6.54
CA HIS A 17 4.47 -17.71 5.69
C HIS A 17 4.00 -19.16 5.77
N ASN A 18 2.78 -19.38 6.22
CA ASN A 18 2.16 -20.70 6.22
C ASN A 18 1.47 -20.93 4.86
N ILE A 19 2.09 -21.71 3.98
CA ILE A 19 1.55 -22.09 2.67
C ILE A 19 1.00 -23.52 2.76
N LYS A 20 -0.31 -23.67 2.59
CA LYS A 20 -0.99 -24.97 2.65
C LYS A 20 -1.13 -25.62 1.27
N ILE A 21 -1.51 -24.84 0.25
CA ILE A 21 -1.81 -25.30 -1.09
C ILE A 21 -0.97 -24.52 -2.10
N TYR A 22 0.13 -25.14 -2.55
CA TYR A 22 1.02 -24.49 -3.51
C TYR A 22 0.32 -24.22 -4.85
N PRO A 23 0.52 -23.04 -5.47
CA PRO A 23 -0.17 -22.66 -6.72
C PRO A 23 0.02 -23.66 -7.89
N ASN A 24 1.18 -24.31 -7.95
CA ASN A 24 1.50 -25.30 -8.98
C ASN A 24 0.84 -26.68 -8.77
N SER A 25 0.24 -26.93 -7.60
CA SER A 25 -0.53 -28.16 -7.32
C SER A 25 -2.01 -28.05 -7.75
N ILE A 26 -2.45 -26.83 -8.16
CA ILE A 26 -3.84 -26.57 -8.55
C ILE A 26 -3.95 -26.45 -10.07
N GLY A 27 -4.95 -27.14 -10.63
CA GLY A 27 -5.24 -27.09 -12.06
C GLY A 27 -5.81 -25.75 -12.52
N ASN A 28 -5.60 -25.39 -13.78
CA ASN A 28 -6.13 -24.13 -14.32
C ASN A 28 -7.66 -24.05 -14.28
N LYS A 29 -8.36 -25.19 -14.28
CA LYS A 29 -9.83 -25.22 -14.18
C LYS A 29 -10.34 -24.63 -12.87
N ASP A 30 -9.66 -24.93 -11.74
CA ASP A 30 -10.06 -24.44 -10.42
C ASP A 30 -9.78 -22.94 -10.30
N LYS A 31 -8.63 -22.46 -10.79
CA LYS A 31 -8.28 -21.05 -10.86
C LYS A 31 -9.31 -20.26 -11.71
N VAL A 32 -9.68 -20.80 -12.87
CA VAL A 32 -10.71 -20.21 -13.74
C VAL A 32 -12.08 -20.23 -13.09
N SER A 33 -12.40 -21.23 -12.27
CA SER A 33 -13.70 -21.31 -11.56
C SER A 33 -13.86 -20.14 -10.59
N VAL A 34 -12.82 -19.79 -9.83
CA VAL A 34 -12.80 -18.61 -8.95
C VAL A 34 -13.04 -17.33 -9.76
N MET A 35 -12.36 -17.18 -10.89
CA MET A 35 -12.54 -16.00 -11.76
C MET A 35 -13.96 -15.90 -12.33
N LYS A 36 -14.57 -17.03 -12.70
CA LYS A 36 -15.95 -17.09 -13.21
C LYS A 36 -16.96 -16.67 -12.15
N VAL A 37 -16.79 -17.10 -10.89
CA VAL A 37 -17.63 -16.67 -9.76
C VAL A 37 -17.57 -15.16 -9.62
N ALA A 38 -16.36 -14.59 -9.55
CA ALA A 38 -16.15 -13.15 -9.43
C ALA A 38 -16.77 -12.39 -10.62
N TYR A 39 -16.52 -12.85 -11.86
CA TYR A 39 -17.07 -12.24 -13.06
C TYR A 39 -18.61 -12.18 -13.03
N LYS A 40 -19.25 -13.32 -12.74
CA LYS A 40 -20.71 -13.42 -12.69
C LYS A 40 -21.27 -12.48 -11.63
N SER A 41 -20.75 -12.53 -10.42
CA SER A 41 -21.25 -11.72 -9.29
C SER A 41 -21.12 -10.21 -9.53
N ALA A 42 -20.02 -9.76 -10.14
CA ALA A 42 -19.87 -8.35 -10.53
C ALA A 42 -20.83 -7.98 -11.67
N LYS A 43 -20.94 -8.83 -12.70
CA LYS A 43 -21.76 -8.53 -13.89
C LYS A 43 -23.25 -8.47 -13.59
N GLU A 44 -23.74 -9.30 -12.67
CA GLU A 44 -25.14 -9.37 -12.25
C GLU A 44 -25.51 -8.32 -11.19
N PHE A 45 -24.56 -7.51 -10.70
CA PHE A 45 -24.82 -6.52 -9.66
C PHE A 45 -25.82 -5.45 -10.08
N SER A 46 -25.71 -4.94 -11.30
CA SER A 46 -26.59 -3.90 -11.86
C SER A 46 -26.53 -3.91 -13.38
N ASN A 47 -27.62 -3.50 -14.03
CA ASN A 47 -27.68 -3.30 -15.48
C ASN A 47 -26.70 -2.21 -15.98
N ASP A 48 -26.24 -1.32 -15.12
CA ASP A 48 -25.24 -0.30 -15.46
C ASP A 48 -23.86 -0.89 -15.65
N ILE A 49 -23.59 -2.12 -15.16
CA ILE A 49 -22.27 -2.75 -15.31
C ILE A 49 -22.08 -3.21 -16.75
N SER A 50 -21.37 -2.39 -17.51
CA SER A 50 -21.08 -2.61 -18.93
C SER A 50 -19.96 -3.63 -19.13
N GLN A 51 -18.91 -3.56 -18.34
CA GLN A 51 -17.72 -4.42 -18.47
C GLN A 51 -17.21 -4.89 -17.10
N VAL A 52 -16.75 -6.13 -17.07
CA VAL A 52 -16.03 -6.71 -15.93
C VAL A 52 -14.76 -7.38 -16.43
N SER A 53 -13.65 -7.12 -15.78
CA SER A 53 -12.36 -7.79 -16.00
C SER A 53 -11.92 -8.45 -14.71
N VAL A 54 -11.60 -9.74 -14.77
CA VAL A 54 -11.08 -10.50 -13.64
C VAL A 54 -9.70 -11.05 -14.00
N SER A 55 -8.74 -10.82 -13.16
CA SER A 55 -7.38 -11.34 -13.28
C SER A 55 -7.02 -12.19 -12.07
N TYR A 56 -6.37 -13.31 -12.32
CA TYR A 56 -5.78 -14.17 -11.30
C TYR A 56 -4.26 -14.18 -11.49
N LEU A 57 -3.54 -13.93 -10.43
CA LEU A 57 -2.09 -14.01 -10.42
C LEU A 57 -1.65 -14.94 -9.29
N ASP A 58 -0.82 -15.92 -9.62
CA ASP A 58 0.01 -16.59 -8.62
C ASP A 58 1.49 -16.55 -9.01
N LYS A 59 2.34 -16.62 -8.01
CA LYS A 59 3.80 -16.65 -8.17
C LYS A 59 4.43 -17.61 -7.17
N ASP A 60 5.25 -18.51 -7.68
CA ASP A 60 6.12 -19.39 -6.90
C ASP A 60 7.57 -19.11 -7.31
N GLN A 61 8.29 -18.38 -6.48
CA GLN A 61 9.65 -17.93 -6.77
C GLN A 61 10.61 -18.50 -5.74
N LYS A 62 11.56 -19.34 -6.20
CA LYS A 62 12.72 -19.74 -5.42
C LYS A 62 13.86 -18.76 -5.67
N ILE A 63 14.53 -18.33 -4.64
CA ILE A 63 15.67 -17.44 -4.69
C ILE A 63 16.85 -18.03 -3.92
N LEU A 64 18.04 -17.73 -4.40
CA LEU A 64 19.31 -18.02 -3.74
C LEU A 64 20.14 -16.74 -3.76
N ILE A 65 20.67 -16.37 -2.61
CA ILE A 65 21.56 -15.22 -2.45
C ILE A 65 22.88 -15.70 -1.88
N ALA A 66 23.96 -15.46 -2.62
CA ALA A 66 25.33 -15.71 -2.18
C ALA A 66 26.17 -14.45 -2.46
N ASN A 67 27.03 -14.08 -1.53
CA ASN A 67 27.88 -12.90 -1.69
C ASN A 67 29.25 -13.06 -1.02
N THR A 68 30.13 -12.08 -1.26
CA THR A 68 31.50 -12.06 -0.74
C THR A 68 31.61 -11.77 0.76
N GLU A 69 30.51 -11.46 1.44
CA GLU A 69 30.43 -11.34 2.91
C GLU A 69 30.16 -12.70 3.58
N GLY A 70 30.13 -13.78 2.82
CA GLY A 70 29.89 -15.14 3.29
C GLY A 70 28.41 -15.52 3.40
N ILE A 71 27.51 -14.67 2.99
CA ILE A 71 26.07 -14.98 2.98
C ILE A 71 25.81 -16.07 1.92
N TYR A 72 25.14 -17.14 2.35
CA TYR A 72 24.57 -18.17 1.49
C TYR A 72 23.19 -18.52 2.05
N VAL A 73 22.12 -18.15 1.34
CA VAL A 73 20.76 -18.25 1.85
C VAL A 73 19.77 -18.52 0.72
N GLU A 74 18.82 -19.41 0.98
CA GLU A 74 17.71 -19.72 0.07
C GLU A 74 16.38 -19.30 0.68
N ASP A 75 15.43 -18.84 -0.16
CA ASP A 75 14.06 -18.53 0.24
C ASP A 75 13.08 -18.91 -0.87
N ARG A 76 11.81 -19.10 -0.50
CA ARG A 76 10.73 -19.36 -1.45
C ARG A 76 9.59 -18.40 -1.19
N ARG A 77 9.23 -17.61 -2.20
CA ARG A 77 8.22 -16.57 -2.14
C ARG A 77 6.97 -16.98 -2.91
N ILE A 78 5.91 -17.30 -2.20
CA ILE A 78 4.60 -17.66 -2.75
C ILE A 78 3.68 -16.45 -2.61
N ARG A 79 2.95 -16.12 -3.68
CA ARG A 79 1.93 -15.06 -3.67
C ARG A 79 0.76 -15.42 -4.55
N THR A 80 -0.45 -15.10 -4.09
CA THR A 80 -1.67 -15.22 -4.88
C THR A 80 -2.47 -13.93 -4.76
N ARG A 81 -3.05 -13.48 -5.87
CA ARG A 81 -3.89 -12.27 -5.93
C ARG A 81 -5.04 -12.45 -6.92
N LEU A 82 -6.22 -11.96 -6.55
CA LEU A 82 -7.37 -11.80 -7.43
C LEU A 82 -7.59 -10.31 -7.69
N GLY A 83 -7.61 -9.89 -8.94
CA GLY A 83 -7.94 -8.51 -9.32
C GLY A 83 -9.28 -8.48 -10.04
N ILE A 84 -10.19 -7.61 -9.63
CA ILE A 84 -11.52 -7.46 -10.20
C ILE A 84 -11.76 -5.98 -10.50
N SER A 85 -12.01 -5.66 -11.76
CA SER A 85 -12.36 -4.32 -12.23
C SER A 85 -13.73 -4.35 -12.87
N SER A 86 -14.62 -3.47 -12.41
CA SER A 86 -15.97 -3.29 -12.94
C SER A 86 -16.11 -1.89 -13.51
N ILE A 87 -16.72 -1.77 -14.69
CA ILE A 87 -17.05 -0.49 -15.31
C ILE A 87 -18.57 -0.38 -15.38
N ALA A 88 -19.11 0.68 -14.79
CA ALA A 88 -20.49 1.09 -14.94
C ALA A 88 -20.56 2.24 -15.95
N SER A 89 -21.56 2.19 -16.85
CA SER A 89 -21.71 3.14 -17.96
C SER A 89 -23.14 3.62 -18.11
N LYS A 90 -23.29 4.95 -18.38
CA LYS A 90 -24.59 5.57 -18.69
C LYS A 90 -24.36 6.72 -19.67
N GLY A 91 -24.83 6.59 -20.90
CA GLY A 91 -24.52 7.54 -21.96
C GLY A 91 -23.01 7.60 -22.23
N ASN A 92 -22.43 8.79 -22.12
CA ASN A 92 -20.98 9.01 -22.28
C ASN A 92 -20.19 8.93 -20.96
N GLU A 93 -20.87 8.69 -19.84
CA GLU A 93 -20.21 8.61 -18.52
C GLU A 93 -19.82 7.16 -18.22
N ASN A 94 -18.59 6.97 -17.76
CA ASN A 94 -18.05 5.70 -17.33
C ASN A 94 -17.36 5.87 -15.98
N GLN A 95 -17.64 4.96 -15.05
CA GLN A 95 -16.98 4.93 -13.74
C GLN A 95 -16.47 3.52 -13.45
N THR A 96 -15.34 3.44 -12.78
CA THR A 96 -14.64 2.18 -12.50
C THR A 96 -14.57 1.92 -11.00
N GLY A 97 -14.85 0.69 -10.60
CA GLY A 97 -14.52 0.17 -9.28
C GLY A 97 -13.48 -0.94 -9.39
N PHE A 98 -12.60 -1.02 -8.42
CA PHE A 98 -11.54 -2.03 -8.37
C PHE A 98 -11.41 -2.63 -6.98
N GLU A 99 -11.23 -3.95 -6.95
CA GLU A 99 -10.81 -4.71 -5.77
C GLU A 99 -9.66 -5.65 -6.13
N GLY A 100 -8.69 -5.79 -5.22
CA GLY A 100 -7.49 -6.57 -5.52
C GLY A 100 -6.95 -7.33 -4.32
N PRO A 101 -7.75 -8.21 -3.67
CA PRO A 101 -7.28 -8.99 -2.53
C PRO A 101 -6.17 -9.96 -2.92
N GLY A 102 -5.21 -10.13 -2.02
CA GLY A 102 -4.07 -11.03 -2.23
C GLY A 102 -3.18 -11.14 -0.99
N GLY A 103 -2.22 -12.05 -1.04
CA GLY A 103 -1.30 -12.28 0.08
C GLY A 103 -0.13 -13.17 -0.26
N CYS A 104 0.80 -13.32 0.69
CA CYS A 104 1.84 -14.35 0.65
C CYS A 104 1.23 -15.70 1.07
N LYS A 105 0.32 -16.21 0.25
CA LYS A 105 -0.41 -17.47 0.40
C LYS A 105 -0.47 -18.20 -0.93
N GLY A 106 -0.73 -19.51 -0.87
CA GLY A 106 -1.07 -20.30 -2.03
C GLY A 106 -2.57 -20.22 -2.34
N PHE A 107 -3.12 -21.29 -2.92
CA PHE A 107 -4.52 -21.30 -3.32
C PHE A 107 -5.51 -21.31 -2.13
N GLU A 108 -5.05 -21.70 -0.95
CA GLU A 108 -5.82 -21.63 0.31
C GLU A 108 -6.29 -20.22 0.66
N ILE A 109 -5.78 -19.18 0.00
CA ILE A 109 -6.26 -17.80 0.19
C ILE A 109 -7.76 -17.66 -0.06
N PHE A 110 -8.34 -18.52 -0.91
CA PHE A 110 -9.77 -18.53 -1.23
C PHE A 110 -10.65 -19.20 -0.15
N GLU A 111 -10.04 -19.74 0.92
CA GLU A 111 -10.76 -20.10 2.16
C GLU A 111 -11.09 -18.84 3.00
N GLU A 112 -10.35 -17.73 2.81
CA GLU A 112 -10.47 -16.49 3.55
C GLU A 112 -11.01 -15.33 2.71
N ILE A 113 -10.74 -15.33 1.41
CA ILE A 113 -11.20 -14.33 0.45
C ILE A 113 -12.44 -14.90 -0.27
N ASP A 114 -13.58 -14.24 -0.10
CA ASP A 114 -14.77 -14.50 -0.87
C ASP A 114 -14.74 -13.74 -2.21
N PRO A 115 -14.54 -14.41 -3.35
CA PRO A 115 -14.51 -13.77 -4.67
C PRO A 115 -15.79 -13.03 -5.02
N GLU A 116 -16.94 -13.53 -4.54
CA GLU A 116 -18.26 -12.92 -4.77
C GLU A 116 -18.38 -11.57 -4.05
N TYR A 117 -17.96 -11.50 -2.78
CA TYR A 117 -17.96 -10.27 -2.00
C TYR A 117 -17.14 -9.16 -2.68
N TYR A 118 -15.87 -9.46 -3.03
CA TYR A 118 -15.00 -8.46 -3.66
C TYR A 118 -15.49 -8.07 -5.06
N ALA A 119 -16.10 -8.99 -5.79
CA ALA A 119 -16.67 -8.70 -7.09
C ALA A 119 -17.86 -7.72 -6.97
N LYS A 120 -18.77 -7.99 -6.04
CA LYS A 120 -19.90 -7.09 -5.73
C LYS A 120 -19.41 -5.72 -5.26
N GLU A 121 -18.37 -5.66 -4.44
CA GLU A 121 -17.77 -4.39 -3.99
C GLU A 121 -17.18 -3.58 -5.15
N SER A 122 -16.46 -4.20 -6.08
CA SER A 122 -15.96 -3.50 -7.25
C SER A 122 -17.10 -2.93 -8.12
N ALA A 123 -18.16 -3.71 -8.32
CA ALA A 123 -19.35 -3.29 -9.08
C ALA A 123 -20.14 -2.19 -8.33
N ARG A 124 -20.29 -2.31 -7.01
CA ARG A 124 -20.96 -1.31 -6.15
C ARG A 124 -20.27 0.06 -6.27
N VAL A 125 -18.93 0.10 -6.17
CA VAL A 125 -18.17 1.35 -6.30
C VAL A 125 -18.40 1.96 -7.68
N ALA A 126 -18.25 1.19 -8.75
CA ALA A 126 -18.48 1.66 -10.12
C ALA A 126 -19.90 2.24 -10.29
N HIS A 127 -20.92 1.50 -9.82
CA HIS A 127 -22.32 1.92 -9.89
C HIS A 127 -22.58 3.19 -9.05
N THR A 128 -22.10 3.25 -7.80
CA THR A 128 -22.27 4.41 -6.93
C THR A 128 -21.65 5.65 -7.55
N MET A 129 -20.42 5.55 -8.08
CA MET A 129 -19.72 6.69 -8.68
C MET A 129 -20.35 7.12 -10.01
N LEU A 130 -20.97 6.21 -10.76
CA LEU A 130 -21.71 6.58 -11.98
C LEU A 130 -22.85 7.56 -11.69
N HIS A 131 -23.53 7.38 -10.57
CA HIS A 131 -24.67 8.22 -10.13
C HIS A 131 -24.28 9.35 -9.19
N ALA A 132 -22.99 9.46 -8.83
CA ALA A 132 -22.48 10.52 -7.95
C ALA A 132 -22.45 11.88 -8.63
N LYS A 133 -22.62 12.94 -7.84
CA LYS A 133 -22.43 14.34 -8.29
C LYS A 133 -20.93 14.65 -8.43
N ASN A 134 -20.61 15.73 -9.14
CA ASN A 134 -19.23 16.20 -9.17
C ASN A 134 -18.82 16.77 -7.79
N CYS A 135 -17.59 16.46 -7.38
CA CYS A 135 -17.04 16.98 -6.13
C CYS A 135 -16.75 18.48 -6.27
N PRO A 136 -17.14 19.33 -5.30
CA PRO A 136 -16.68 20.71 -5.27
C PRO A 136 -15.18 20.78 -5.03
N ALA A 137 -14.53 21.77 -5.67
CA ALA A 137 -13.11 22.07 -5.43
C ALA A 137 -12.95 23.08 -4.31
N GLY A 138 -11.84 23.00 -3.56
CA GLY A 138 -11.51 23.96 -2.52
C GLY A 138 -10.62 23.38 -1.43
N ASN A 139 -10.22 24.21 -0.49
CA ASN A 139 -9.57 23.73 0.73
C ASN A 139 -10.64 23.30 1.73
N MET A 140 -10.54 22.08 2.22
CA MET A 140 -11.52 21.55 3.16
C MET A 140 -10.91 20.51 4.11
N MET A 141 -11.65 20.21 5.15
CA MET A 141 -11.34 19.12 6.07
C MET A 141 -11.68 17.77 5.41
N VAL A 142 -10.80 16.79 5.54
CA VAL A 142 -10.99 15.47 4.90
C VAL A 142 -10.81 14.35 5.91
N ALA A 143 -11.81 13.47 6.02
CA ALA A 143 -11.62 12.15 6.60
C ALA A 143 -11.15 11.19 5.50
N ILE A 144 -10.02 10.52 5.70
CA ILE A 144 -9.51 9.50 4.79
C ILE A 144 -9.65 8.14 5.48
N ASP A 145 -10.36 7.22 4.85
CA ASP A 145 -10.66 5.92 5.45
C ASP A 145 -9.43 5.02 5.53
N ASN A 146 -9.59 3.95 6.26
CA ASN A 146 -8.55 2.95 6.51
C ASN A 146 -8.14 2.18 5.24
N GLY A 147 -7.17 1.26 5.37
CA GLY A 147 -6.73 0.40 4.29
C GLY A 147 -5.94 1.15 3.22
N PHE A 148 -6.42 1.18 1.97
CA PHE A 148 -5.71 1.81 0.86
C PHE A 148 -5.56 3.34 1.01
N GLY A 149 -6.25 3.97 1.96
CA GLY A 149 -5.97 5.35 2.37
C GLY A 149 -4.50 5.60 2.71
N GLY A 150 -3.81 4.58 3.25
CA GLY A 150 -2.37 4.61 3.53
C GLY A 150 -1.45 4.84 2.32
N VAL A 151 -1.99 4.83 1.09
CA VAL A 151 -1.24 5.21 -0.11
C VAL A 151 -0.71 6.65 -0.01
N ILE A 152 -1.40 7.53 0.68
CA ILE A 152 -0.94 8.92 0.89
C ILE A 152 0.37 8.93 1.67
N PHE A 153 0.46 8.18 2.78
CA PHE A 153 1.72 8.07 3.53
C PHE A 153 2.81 7.40 2.69
N HIS A 154 2.48 6.30 2.01
CA HIS A 154 3.41 5.55 1.17
C HIS A 154 4.10 6.45 0.13
N GLU A 155 3.31 7.20 -0.62
CA GLU A 155 3.83 8.04 -1.71
C GLU A 155 4.39 9.36 -1.18
N ALA A 156 3.63 10.09 -0.37
CA ALA A 156 4.01 11.42 0.07
C ALA A 156 5.22 11.43 1.01
N CYS A 157 5.44 10.35 1.75
CA CYS A 157 6.47 10.28 2.79
C CYS A 157 7.36 9.04 2.66
N GLY A 158 6.79 7.86 2.42
CA GLY A 158 7.49 6.58 2.41
C GLY A 158 8.68 6.56 1.46
N HIS A 159 8.48 6.96 0.21
CA HIS A 159 9.57 7.05 -0.77
C HIS A 159 10.68 8.05 -0.39
N SER A 160 10.33 9.10 0.35
CA SER A 160 11.29 10.06 0.86
C SER A 160 12.07 9.55 2.09
N LEU A 161 11.65 8.41 2.67
CA LEU A 161 12.35 7.71 3.77
C LEU A 161 13.18 6.52 3.27
N GLU A 162 13.22 6.27 1.97
CA GLU A 162 14.09 5.26 1.37
C GLU A 162 15.54 5.80 1.28
N ALA A 163 16.52 5.05 1.81
CA ALA A 163 17.92 5.43 1.81
C ALA A 163 18.49 5.71 0.41
N THR A 164 17.88 5.12 -0.62
CA THR A 164 18.21 5.40 -2.03
C THR A 164 18.09 6.88 -2.40
N SER A 165 17.17 7.62 -1.77
CA SER A 165 16.99 9.06 -1.92
C SER A 165 17.73 9.84 -0.83
N VAL A 166 17.63 9.40 0.43
CA VAL A 166 18.22 10.06 1.60
C VAL A 166 19.74 10.16 1.50
N ALA A 167 20.44 9.06 1.15
CA ALA A 167 21.90 9.02 1.05
C ALA A 167 22.49 9.92 -0.04
N LYS A 168 21.65 10.44 -0.95
CA LYS A 168 22.04 11.37 -2.02
C LYS A 168 21.65 12.82 -1.74
N GLY A 169 21.03 13.08 -0.58
CA GLY A 169 20.46 14.40 -0.28
C GLY A 169 19.20 14.75 -1.10
N ASN A 170 18.60 13.77 -1.81
CA ASN A 170 17.43 13.94 -2.67
C ASN A 170 16.13 13.62 -1.95
N SER A 171 16.06 13.95 -0.66
CA SER A 171 14.87 13.73 0.16
C SER A 171 14.63 14.94 1.06
N VAL A 172 13.37 15.35 1.17
CA VAL A 172 12.92 16.38 2.12
C VAL A 172 13.16 16.00 3.59
N PHE A 173 13.42 14.71 3.85
CA PHE A 173 13.69 14.16 5.19
C PHE A 173 15.16 13.79 5.41
N ALA A 174 16.07 14.12 4.47
CA ALA A 174 17.50 13.95 4.69
C ALA A 174 17.95 14.79 5.92
N ASP A 175 18.84 14.22 6.72
CA ASP A 175 19.42 14.84 7.93
C ASP A 175 18.40 15.26 9.00
N LYS A 176 17.19 14.65 8.99
CA LYS A 176 16.13 14.96 9.96
C LYS A 176 15.89 13.89 11.03
N LEU A 177 16.80 12.93 11.19
CA LEU A 177 16.71 11.96 12.29
C LEU A 177 16.61 12.69 13.64
N GLY A 178 15.66 12.26 14.47
CA GLY A 178 15.37 12.84 15.78
C GLY A 178 14.56 14.14 15.74
N GLN A 179 14.24 14.66 14.56
CA GLN A 179 13.41 15.86 14.41
C GLN A 179 11.93 15.51 14.24
N GLN A 180 11.07 16.43 14.61
CA GLN A 180 9.64 16.33 14.36
C GLN A 180 9.34 16.58 12.87
N ILE A 181 8.73 15.60 12.20
CA ILE A 181 8.36 15.68 10.78
C ILE A 181 6.88 15.39 10.54
N ALA A 182 6.15 15.06 11.60
CA ALA A 182 4.71 14.77 11.56
C ALA A 182 4.03 15.27 12.85
N SER A 183 2.69 15.29 12.84
CA SER A 183 1.90 15.48 14.06
C SER A 183 2.29 14.44 15.13
N THR A 184 2.25 14.82 16.39
CA THR A 184 2.54 13.91 17.54
C THR A 184 1.56 12.72 17.61
N LYS A 185 0.45 12.78 16.90
CA LYS A 185 -0.51 11.67 16.74
C LYS A 185 0.00 10.54 15.81
N ILE A 186 1.06 10.80 15.01
CA ILE A 186 1.52 9.88 13.97
C ILE A 186 2.66 9.02 14.46
N THR A 187 2.43 7.72 14.44
CA THR A 187 3.45 6.68 14.45
C THR A 187 3.33 5.90 13.14
N ALA A 188 4.42 5.83 12.37
CA ALA A 188 4.44 5.17 11.07
C ALA A 188 5.52 4.07 11.04
N ILE A 189 5.16 2.93 10.44
CA ILE A 189 5.91 1.69 10.50
C ILE A 189 6.03 1.10 9.10
N ASP A 190 7.20 0.52 8.77
CA ASP A 190 7.37 -0.43 7.67
C ASP A 190 7.71 -1.80 8.26
N ASP A 191 6.83 -2.79 8.07
CA ASP A 191 6.95 -4.10 8.73
C ASP A 191 6.90 -5.25 7.71
N GLY A 192 8.08 -5.77 7.35
CA GLY A 192 8.21 -6.93 6.47
C GLY A 192 7.91 -8.27 7.14
N THR A 193 7.68 -8.29 8.47
CA THR A 193 7.59 -9.53 9.28
C THR A 193 6.15 -10.01 9.50
N ILE A 194 5.14 -9.29 9.01
CA ILE A 194 3.73 -9.66 9.24
C ILE A 194 3.40 -10.93 8.43
N PRO A 195 3.01 -12.04 9.09
CA PRO A 195 2.78 -13.31 8.39
C PRO A 195 1.72 -13.19 7.29
N ASN A 196 2.02 -13.77 6.13
CA ASN A 196 1.11 -13.86 4.98
C ASN A 196 0.67 -12.53 4.32
N TYR A 197 1.16 -11.37 4.76
CA TYR A 197 0.86 -10.10 4.12
C TYR A 197 1.54 -9.97 2.76
N TRP A 198 0.91 -9.23 1.83
CA TRP A 198 1.32 -9.13 0.43
C TRP A 198 2.73 -8.57 0.24
N GLY A 199 3.14 -7.59 1.06
CA GLY A 199 4.47 -6.97 1.04
C GLY A 199 5.53 -7.70 1.85
N SER A 200 5.17 -8.72 2.66
CA SER A 200 6.08 -9.42 3.58
C SER A 200 7.06 -10.33 2.87
N MET A 201 8.19 -10.58 3.54
CA MET A 201 9.26 -11.46 3.09
C MET A 201 9.95 -12.09 4.31
N ASN A 202 10.60 -13.24 4.12
CA ASN A 202 11.48 -13.80 5.15
C ASN A 202 12.81 -13.05 5.21
N ILE A 203 13.38 -12.77 4.03
CA ILE A 203 14.62 -12.01 3.83
C ILE A 203 14.44 -11.00 2.70
N ASP A 204 15.20 -9.93 2.74
CA ASP A 204 15.33 -9.00 1.62
C ASP A 204 16.18 -9.54 0.47
N ASP A 205 16.35 -8.78 -0.61
CA ASP A 205 17.09 -9.24 -1.80
C ASP A 205 18.62 -9.07 -1.67
N GLU A 206 19.12 -8.73 -0.49
CA GLU A 206 20.54 -8.76 -0.09
C GLU A 206 20.82 -9.83 0.97
N GLY A 207 19.81 -10.63 1.35
CA GLY A 207 19.93 -11.74 2.30
C GLY A 207 19.82 -11.31 3.77
N ASN A 208 19.39 -10.10 4.06
CA ASN A 208 19.14 -9.66 5.43
C ASN A 208 17.72 -10.09 5.86
N PRO A 209 17.53 -10.56 7.10
CA PRO A 209 16.20 -10.78 7.65
C PRO A 209 15.36 -9.49 7.57
N THR A 210 14.09 -9.61 7.20
CA THR A 210 13.19 -8.46 7.27
C THR A 210 12.91 -8.08 8.70
N GLN A 211 12.55 -6.82 8.91
CA GLN A 211 12.38 -6.24 10.24
C GLN A 211 11.08 -5.43 10.30
N LYS A 212 10.66 -5.14 11.54
CA LYS A 212 9.69 -4.11 11.83
C LYS A 212 10.45 -2.80 12.10
N ASN A 213 10.39 -1.89 11.16
CA ASN A 213 11.09 -0.60 11.22
C ASN A 213 10.11 0.49 11.66
N ILE A 214 10.31 1.08 12.83
CA ILE A 214 9.58 2.27 13.25
C ILE A 214 10.23 3.46 12.54
N LEU A 215 9.54 4.01 11.55
CA LEU A 215 10.02 5.13 10.75
C LEU A 215 9.79 6.46 11.48
N ILE A 216 8.56 6.64 11.97
CA ILE A 216 8.14 7.83 12.74
C ILE A 216 7.51 7.34 14.04
N GLU A 217 7.85 7.93 15.16
CA GLU A 217 7.24 7.64 16.46
C GLU A 217 6.79 8.95 17.11
N ASN A 218 5.49 9.08 17.36
CA ASN A 218 4.89 10.28 17.93
C ASN A 218 5.34 11.57 17.21
N GLY A 219 5.37 11.52 15.88
CA GLY A 219 5.77 12.64 15.02
C GLY A 219 7.28 12.79 14.80
N ILE A 220 8.11 12.06 15.52
CA ILE A 220 9.59 12.16 15.45
C ILE A 220 10.14 11.10 14.48
N LEU A 221 11.01 11.52 13.55
CA LEU A 221 11.70 10.62 12.64
C LEU A 221 12.72 9.77 13.40
N LYS A 222 12.56 8.43 13.35
CA LYS A 222 13.39 7.46 14.08
C LYS A 222 14.34 6.68 13.19
N SER A 223 13.92 6.36 11.97
CA SER A 223 14.70 5.51 11.08
C SER A 223 14.36 5.78 9.62
N TYR A 224 15.22 5.27 8.75
CA TYR A 224 15.01 5.14 7.31
C TYR A 224 14.91 3.67 6.91
N MET A 225 14.42 3.39 5.71
CA MET A 225 14.53 2.08 5.09
C MET A 225 15.86 1.99 4.35
N ILE A 226 16.72 1.05 4.74
CA ILE A 226 18.15 1.09 4.38
C ILE A 226 18.57 -0.23 3.71
N ASP A 227 19.12 -0.13 2.49
CA ASP A 227 19.86 -1.18 1.79
C ASP A 227 21.38 -1.08 2.12
N LYS A 228 22.15 -2.13 1.82
CA LYS A 228 23.60 -2.18 2.15
C LYS A 228 24.40 -1.06 1.51
N LEU A 229 24.15 -0.75 0.23
CA LEU A 229 24.92 0.27 -0.48
C LEU A 229 24.74 1.66 0.17
N ASN A 230 23.50 2.03 0.41
CA ASN A 230 23.19 3.33 1.00
C ASN A 230 23.44 3.36 2.51
N GLY A 231 23.32 2.21 3.20
CA GLY A 231 23.77 2.07 4.59
C GLY A 231 25.24 2.38 4.78
N ARG A 232 26.11 1.89 3.89
CA ARG A 232 27.54 2.24 3.90
C ARG A 232 27.79 3.74 3.69
N ARG A 233 27.01 4.39 2.79
CA ARG A 233 27.12 5.84 2.54
C ARG A 233 26.69 6.68 3.73
N MET A 234 25.69 6.21 4.47
CA MET A 234 25.10 6.91 5.62
C MET A 234 25.74 6.51 6.96
N GLY A 235 26.62 5.51 6.98
CA GLY A 235 27.15 4.95 8.23
C GLY A 235 26.08 4.23 9.08
N MET A 236 25.04 3.66 8.45
CA MET A 236 23.89 3.03 9.10
C MET A 236 23.76 1.58 8.70
N ASN A 237 23.19 0.74 9.57
CA ASN A 237 22.96 -0.67 9.30
C ASN A 237 21.76 -0.87 8.36
N PRO A 238 21.78 -1.91 7.49
CA PRO A 238 20.62 -2.32 6.69
C PRO A 238 19.43 -2.69 7.57
N THR A 239 18.22 -2.39 7.07
CA THR A 239 16.95 -2.59 7.79
C THR A 239 16.09 -3.72 7.21
N GLY A 240 16.67 -4.61 6.38
CA GLY A 240 15.92 -5.69 5.73
C GLY A 240 14.91 -5.18 4.70
N SER A 241 15.19 -4.03 4.09
CA SER A 241 14.29 -3.33 3.18
C SER A 241 14.82 -3.27 1.74
N SER A 242 15.91 -3.99 1.43
CA SER A 242 16.49 -4.02 0.08
C SER A 242 15.68 -4.94 -0.83
N ARG A 243 15.05 -4.40 -1.87
CA ARG A 243 14.09 -5.16 -2.69
C ARG A 243 14.28 -4.94 -4.18
N ARG A 244 13.94 -5.97 -4.97
CA ARG A 244 13.91 -5.94 -6.44
C ARG A 244 12.82 -6.86 -7.01
N GLN A 245 12.40 -6.59 -8.22
CA GLN A 245 11.41 -7.41 -8.92
C GLN A 245 11.93 -8.82 -9.22
N ASN A 246 13.17 -8.92 -9.71
CA ASN A 246 13.87 -10.16 -10.01
C ASN A 246 15.38 -9.89 -10.23
N TYR A 247 16.15 -10.91 -10.62
CA TYR A 247 17.60 -10.83 -10.80
C TYR A 247 18.07 -9.82 -11.86
N LYS A 248 17.20 -9.34 -12.75
CA LYS A 248 17.55 -8.35 -13.78
C LYS A 248 17.66 -6.92 -13.25
N PHE A 249 17.23 -6.69 -12.01
CA PHE A 249 17.25 -5.37 -11.38
C PHE A 249 18.26 -5.36 -10.22
N ALA A 250 18.93 -4.23 -10.03
CA ALA A 250 19.68 -3.99 -8.81
C ALA A 250 18.70 -3.79 -7.63
N PRO A 251 18.95 -4.41 -6.46
CA PRO A 251 18.13 -4.16 -5.27
C PRO A 251 18.36 -2.74 -4.74
N THR A 252 17.33 -2.14 -4.20
CA THR A 252 17.36 -0.80 -3.57
C THR A 252 16.45 -0.80 -2.34
N SER A 253 16.62 0.19 -1.46
CA SER A 253 15.69 0.36 -0.34
C SER A 253 14.28 0.63 -0.84
N ARG A 254 13.32 -0.15 -0.35
CA ARG A 254 11.90 -0.13 -0.72
C ARG A 254 11.02 -0.54 0.44
N MET A 255 9.82 0.02 0.46
CA MET A 255 8.78 -0.32 1.44
C MET A 255 8.31 -1.78 1.33
N THR A 256 7.86 -2.34 2.44
CA THR A 256 7.23 -3.69 2.56
C THR A 256 5.73 -3.56 2.85
N ASN A 257 5.33 -3.57 4.13
CA ASN A 257 3.99 -3.23 4.57
C ASN A 257 4.09 -1.94 5.37
N THR A 258 3.81 -0.82 4.71
CA THR A 258 4.00 0.51 5.29
C THR A 258 2.65 1.06 5.75
N TYR A 259 2.56 1.45 7.01
CA TYR A 259 1.29 1.90 7.58
C TYR A 259 1.45 2.91 8.71
N ILE A 260 0.42 3.74 8.90
CA ILE A 260 0.21 4.53 10.12
C ILE A 260 -0.42 3.60 11.16
N ALA A 261 0.17 3.56 12.35
CA ALA A 261 -0.32 2.76 13.47
C ALA A 261 -1.68 3.27 13.98
N ALA A 262 -2.40 2.40 14.71
CA ALA A 262 -3.65 2.79 15.35
C ALA A 262 -3.44 3.95 16.34
N GLY A 263 -4.33 4.93 16.27
CA GLY A 263 -4.52 5.93 17.31
C GLY A 263 -5.64 5.53 18.28
N GLU A 264 -6.18 6.51 18.97
CA GLU A 264 -7.20 6.32 20.01
C GLU A 264 -8.60 6.75 19.58
N ASP A 265 -8.69 7.53 18.48
CA ASP A 265 -9.95 8.11 18.05
C ASP A 265 -10.87 7.03 17.46
N ARG A 266 -12.18 7.14 17.67
CA ARG A 266 -13.15 6.26 17.02
C ARG A 266 -13.48 6.83 15.64
N PRO A 267 -13.62 5.98 14.58
CA PRO A 267 -13.94 6.45 13.23
C PRO A 267 -15.21 7.31 13.17
N GLU A 268 -16.22 6.94 13.96
CA GLU A 268 -17.49 7.70 14.03
C GLU A 268 -17.30 9.10 14.61
N ASP A 269 -16.39 9.26 15.58
CA ASP A 269 -16.10 10.56 16.19
C ASP A 269 -15.28 11.44 15.25
N ILE A 270 -14.40 10.82 14.43
CA ILE A 270 -13.70 11.53 13.34
C ILE A 270 -14.70 12.11 12.36
N ILE A 271 -15.68 11.35 11.87
CA ILE A 271 -16.71 11.86 10.95
C ILE A 271 -17.54 12.96 11.61
N LYS A 272 -18.03 12.73 12.84
CA LYS A 272 -18.83 13.72 13.58
C LYS A 272 -18.11 15.03 13.84
N SER A 273 -16.79 15.02 13.87
CA SER A 273 -15.97 16.21 14.13
C SER A 273 -15.82 17.14 12.92
N ILE A 274 -16.30 16.75 11.74
CA ILE A 274 -16.17 17.49 10.48
C ILE A 274 -17.49 18.24 10.20
N PRO A 275 -17.53 19.56 10.37
CA PRO A 275 -18.76 20.34 10.11
C PRO A 275 -19.10 20.42 8.62
N ASP A 276 -18.09 20.58 7.77
CA ASP A 276 -18.18 20.58 6.30
C ASP A 276 -16.89 20.05 5.72
N GLY A 277 -16.95 19.08 4.81
CA GLY A 277 -15.76 18.45 4.27
C GLY A 277 -16.04 17.24 3.37
N LEU A 278 -14.99 16.44 3.18
CA LEU A 278 -15.02 15.25 2.35
C LEU A 278 -14.69 13.98 3.16
N TYR A 279 -15.44 12.94 2.94
CA TYR A 279 -15.06 11.58 3.31
C TYR A 279 -14.49 10.85 2.09
N ALA A 280 -13.16 10.71 2.04
CA ALA A 280 -12.46 9.91 1.05
C ALA A 280 -12.47 8.44 1.50
N LYS A 281 -13.52 7.72 1.15
CA LYS A 281 -13.77 6.33 1.57
C LYS A 281 -12.85 5.33 0.87
N LYS A 282 -12.56 5.56 -0.42
CA LYS A 282 -11.56 4.77 -1.14
C LYS A 282 -10.63 5.70 -1.91
N MET A 283 -9.35 5.51 -1.70
CA MET A 283 -8.33 6.19 -2.48
C MET A 283 -8.05 5.42 -3.77
N GLY A 284 -7.71 6.16 -4.81
CA GLY A 284 -7.25 5.62 -6.08
C GLY A 284 -5.75 5.77 -6.27
N GLY A 285 -5.30 5.64 -7.50
CA GLY A 285 -3.93 5.93 -7.87
C GLY A 285 -3.63 7.43 -7.83
N GLY A 286 -2.34 7.75 -7.81
CA GLY A 286 -1.86 9.12 -7.84
C GLY A 286 -0.39 9.17 -8.24
N SER A 287 0.18 10.33 -8.07
CA SER A 287 1.59 10.59 -8.34
C SER A 287 2.19 11.48 -7.26
N VAL A 288 3.49 11.32 -7.02
CA VAL A 288 4.29 12.16 -6.15
C VAL A 288 5.55 12.61 -6.87
N ASN A 289 5.97 13.82 -6.61
CA ASN A 289 7.32 14.29 -6.92
C ASN A 289 8.19 14.05 -5.68
N PRO A 290 9.10 13.07 -5.68
CA PRO A 290 9.87 12.71 -4.49
C PRO A 290 10.85 13.83 -4.04
N VAL A 291 11.19 14.76 -4.92
CA VAL A 291 12.10 15.88 -4.61
C VAL A 291 11.37 17.00 -3.87
N THR A 292 10.16 17.36 -4.34
CA THR A 292 9.35 18.45 -3.75
C THR A 292 8.38 17.97 -2.70
N GLY A 293 8.07 16.65 -2.69
CA GLY A 293 7.03 16.05 -1.86
C GLY A 293 5.60 16.36 -2.32
N GLU A 294 5.43 17.04 -3.45
CA GLU A 294 4.10 17.37 -4.00
C GLU A 294 3.42 16.11 -4.52
N PHE A 295 2.14 15.94 -4.19
CA PHE A 295 1.35 14.79 -4.58
C PHE A 295 -0.04 15.19 -5.12
N ASN A 296 -0.60 14.30 -5.92
CA ASN A 296 -1.99 14.35 -6.38
C ASN A 296 -2.55 12.92 -6.39
N PHE A 297 -3.61 12.66 -5.60
CA PHE A 297 -4.26 11.35 -5.48
C PHE A 297 -5.73 11.43 -5.78
N ALA A 298 -6.22 10.58 -6.67
CA ALA A 298 -7.64 10.44 -6.94
C ALA A 298 -8.38 9.82 -5.74
N VAL A 299 -9.59 10.28 -5.50
CA VAL A 299 -10.56 9.63 -4.60
C VAL A 299 -11.48 8.77 -5.47
N SER A 300 -11.37 7.45 -5.32
CA SER A 300 -12.15 6.47 -6.09
C SER A 300 -13.58 6.33 -5.60
N GLU A 301 -13.83 6.59 -4.32
CA GLU A 301 -15.15 6.64 -3.69
C GLU A 301 -15.13 7.72 -2.62
N GLY A 302 -15.94 8.78 -2.82
CA GLY A 302 -16.01 9.92 -1.91
C GLY A 302 -17.45 10.32 -1.58
N TYR A 303 -17.62 10.97 -0.43
CA TYR A 303 -18.90 11.49 0.04
C TYR A 303 -18.71 12.87 0.66
N LEU A 304 -19.66 13.75 0.52
CA LEU A 304 -19.67 14.99 1.29
C LEU A 304 -19.96 14.69 2.76
N ILE A 305 -19.40 15.50 3.64
CA ILE A 305 -19.76 15.54 5.06
C ILE A 305 -20.37 16.91 5.34
N LYS A 306 -21.53 16.94 6.00
CA LYS A 306 -22.15 18.17 6.52
C LYS A 306 -22.67 17.93 7.93
N ASN A 307 -22.36 18.85 8.84
CA ASN A 307 -22.76 18.76 10.25
C ASN A 307 -22.38 17.43 10.92
N GLY A 308 -21.22 16.86 10.55
CA GLY A 308 -20.76 15.59 11.10
C GLY A 308 -21.46 14.34 10.56
N GLU A 309 -22.19 14.45 9.47
CA GLU A 309 -22.92 13.34 8.83
C GLU A 309 -22.50 13.16 7.38
N ILE A 310 -22.34 11.88 6.97
CA ILE A 310 -22.05 11.51 5.58
C ILE A 310 -23.29 11.76 4.73
N GLN A 311 -23.12 12.50 3.65
CA GLN A 311 -24.16 12.89 2.71
C GLN A 311 -24.05 12.11 1.38
N GLU A 312 -24.42 12.77 0.28
CA GLU A 312 -24.40 12.18 -1.06
C GLU A 312 -22.99 11.82 -1.55
N PRO A 313 -22.88 10.78 -2.40
CA PRO A 313 -21.62 10.44 -3.05
C PRO A 313 -21.18 11.52 -4.04
N VAL A 314 -19.87 11.75 -4.10
CA VAL A 314 -19.23 12.67 -5.05
C VAL A 314 -18.09 12.00 -5.78
N ARG A 315 -17.91 12.36 -7.06
CA ARG A 315 -16.87 11.82 -7.96
C ARG A 315 -15.92 12.91 -8.47
N GLY A 316 -14.80 12.50 -9.03
CA GLY A 316 -13.81 13.41 -9.61
C GLY A 316 -13.02 14.21 -8.58
N ALA A 317 -13.10 13.84 -7.30
CA ALA A 317 -12.27 14.42 -6.26
C ALA A 317 -10.82 13.94 -6.37
N SER A 318 -9.89 14.86 -6.12
CA SER A 318 -8.47 14.53 -5.95
C SER A 318 -7.89 15.32 -4.77
N LEU A 319 -7.03 14.66 -3.99
CA LEU A 319 -6.32 15.27 -2.86
C LEU A 319 -4.96 15.77 -3.35
N ILE A 320 -4.69 17.05 -3.15
CA ILE A 320 -3.48 17.72 -3.63
C ILE A 320 -2.77 18.37 -2.44
N GLY A 321 -1.47 18.15 -2.32
CA GLY A 321 -0.69 18.71 -1.22
C GLY A 321 0.79 18.37 -1.27
N LYS A 322 1.47 18.59 -0.15
CA LYS A 322 2.85 18.16 0.08
C LYS A 322 2.93 17.18 1.25
N GLY A 323 3.80 16.18 1.14
CA GLY A 323 3.93 15.12 2.13
C GLY A 323 4.27 15.65 3.53
N SER A 324 5.19 16.62 3.64
CA SER A 324 5.54 17.26 4.91
C SER A 324 4.35 17.95 5.57
N ASP A 325 3.53 18.61 4.76
CA ASP A 325 2.44 19.44 5.28
C ASP A 325 1.26 18.57 5.71
N ILE A 326 0.93 17.53 4.92
CA ILE A 326 -0.17 16.65 5.28
C ILE A 326 0.08 15.91 6.59
N LEU A 327 1.31 15.41 6.82
CA LEU A 327 1.65 14.73 8.06
C LEU A 327 1.50 15.63 9.30
N MET A 328 1.79 16.92 9.17
CA MET A 328 1.61 17.89 10.25
C MET A 328 0.13 18.25 10.46
N ASN A 329 -0.69 18.18 9.40
CA ASN A 329 -2.11 18.52 9.43
C ASN A 329 -3.03 17.38 9.88
N ILE A 330 -2.50 16.17 10.11
CA ILE A 330 -3.29 15.07 10.68
C ILE A 330 -3.45 15.30 12.17
N ASP A 331 -4.68 15.48 12.64
CA ASP A 331 -4.98 15.79 14.04
C ASP A 331 -5.89 14.77 14.74
N MET A 332 -6.49 13.85 14.00
CA MET A 332 -7.18 12.68 14.56
C MET A 332 -6.72 11.40 13.83
N VAL A 333 -6.53 10.34 14.60
CA VAL A 333 -6.07 9.03 14.11
C VAL A 333 -6.91 7.94 14.75
N GLY A 334 -7.63 7.21 13.93
CA GLY A 334 -8.57 6.18 14.34
C GLY A 334 -7.89 4.93 14.92
N ASN A 335 -8.71 4.05 15.49
CA ASN A 335 -8.26 2.78 16.06
C ASN A 335 -8.47 1.57 15.13
N ASN A 336 -8.96 1.79 13.90
CA ASN A 336 -9.44 0.79 12.95
C ASN A 336 -8.43 0.49 11.82
N VAL A 337 -7.16 0.30 12.15
CA VAL A 337 -6.11 0.00 11.14
C VAL A 337 -6.51 -1.15 10.22
N LYS A 338 -6.40 -0.92 8.92
CA LYS A 338 -6.41 -1.95 7.87
C LYS A 338 -5.26 -1.72 6.91
N GLN A 339 -4.90 -2.76 6.18
CA GLN A 339 -3.93 -2.70 5.08
C GLN A 339 -4.56 -3.21 3.80
N ALA A 340 -4.06 -2.71 2.67
CA ALA A 340 -4.50 -3.09 1.33
C ALA A 340 -3.31 -3.33 0.41
N GLN A 341 -3.51 -4.17 -0.60
CA GLN A 341 -2.48 -4.64 -1.52
C GLN A 341 -2.24 -3.63 -2.64
N GLY A 342 -0.98 -3.30 -2.85
CA GLY A 342 -0.51 -2.46 -3.95
C GLY A 342 0.66 -3.07 -4.70
N MET A 343 1.03 -2.41 -5.78
CA MET A 343 2.28 -2.64 -6.52
C MET A 343 3.05 -1.33 -6.59
N CYS A 344 4.29 -1.35 -6.15
CA CYS A 344 5.13 -0.16 -6.14
C CYS A 344 6.23 -0.28 -7.20
N GLY A 345 6.28 0.68 -8.14
CA GLY A 345 7.24 0.74 -9.24
C GLY A 345 8.43 1.66 -8.93
N SER A 346 9.67 1.24 -9.26
CA SER A 346 10.88 2.07 -9.12
C SER A 346 12.01 1.51 -10.00
N SER A 347 13.23 2.06 -9.88
CA SER A 347 14.43 1.57 -10.58
C SER A 347 14.73 0.10 -10.31
N SER A 348 14.34 -0.46 -9.17
CA SER A 348 14.45 -1.90 -8.86
C SER A 348 13.28 -2.75 -9.39
N GLY A 349 12.45 -2.21 -10.26
CA GLY A 349 11.28 -2.86 -10.86
C GLY A 349 10.00 -2.70 -10.02
N SER A 350 8.96 -3.44 -10.41
CA SER A 350 7.66 -3.45 -9.72
C SER A 350 7.63 -4.55 -8.65
N ILE A 351 7.29 -4.18 -7.43
CA ILE A 351 7.28 -5.09 -6.28
C ILE A 351 5.94 -5.05 -5.52
N PRO A 352 5.53 -6.18 -4.92
CA PRO A 352 4.37 -6.24 -4.04
C PRO A 352 4.59 -5.40 -2.79
N THR A 353 3.62 -4.57 -2.42
CA THR A 353 3.69 -3.71 -1.24
C THR A 353 2.30 -3.56 -0.64
N ASN A 354 2.18 -3.61 0.68
CA ASN A 354 0.97 -3.17 1.34
C ASN A 354 1.09 -1.70 1.74
N VAL A 355 -0.03 -1.02 1.67
CA VAL A 355 -0.23 0.29 2.29
C VAL A 355 -1.30 0.18 3.35
N GLY A 356 -1.19 0.95 4.44
CA GLY A 356 -2.16 0.87 5.51
C GLY A 356 -2.25 2.11 6.37
N GLN A 357 -3.42 2.27 6.96
CA GLN A 357 -3.70 3.26 7.98
C GLN A 357 -5.04 2.97 8.68
N PRO A 358 -5.30 3.54 9.86
CA PRO A 358 -6.65 3.73 10.35
C PRO A 358 -7.33 4.88 9.61
N MET A 359 -8.60 5.16 9.89
CA MET A 359 -9.21 6.42 9.47
C MET A 359 -8.43 7.59 10.09
N ILE A 360 -8.11 8.58 9.28
CA ILE A 360 -7.43 9.80 9.73
C ILE A 360 -8.26 11.04 9.36
N ARG A 361 -8.10 12.12 10.13
CA ARG A 361 -8.62 13.45 9.76
C ARG A 361 -7.45 14.36 9.42
N VAL A 362 -7.54 14.97 8.24
CA VAL A 362 -6.66 16.06 7.82
C VAL A 362 -7.43 17.36 7.98
N LYS A 363 -6.90 18.29 8.78
CA LYS A 363 -7.57 19.57 9.10
C LYS A 363 -7.86 20.41 7.87
N GLU A 364 -6.92 20.44 6.94
CA GLU A 364 -7.01 21.22 5.73
C GLU A 364 -6.15 20.58 4.62
N ILE A 365 -6.78 20.37 3.48
CA ILE A 365 -6.11 19.89 2.27
C ILE A 365 -6.84 20.42 1.04
N THR A 366 -6.10 20.70 -0.02
CA THR A 366 -6.72 21.09 -1.29
C THR A 366 -7.38 19.87 -1.94
N VAL A 367 -8.67 19.99 -2.19
CA VAL A 367 -9.47 19.04 -2.96
C VAL A 367 -9.69 19.63 -4.34
N GLY A 368 -9.15 18.96 -5.36
CA GLY A 368 -9.52 19.20 -6.76
C GLY A 368 -10.87 18.56 -7.04
N GLY A 369 -11.72 19.23 -7.80
CA GLY A 369 -13.05 18.76 -8.21
C GLY A 369 -13.25 18.95 -9.71
N ARG A 370 -14.37 18.45 -10.23
CA ARG A 370 -14.85 18.68 -11.60
C ARG A 370 -16.10 19.53 -11.59
#